data_d6c2dc23156f900b4339fbe3e002976b
#
_entry.id   d6c2dc23156f900b4339fbe3e002976b
#
_cell.length_a   1.000
_cell.length_b   1.000
_cell.length_c   1.000
_cell.angle_alpha   90.00
_cell.angle_beta   90.00
_cell.angle_gamma   90.00
#
_symmetry.space_group_name_H-M   'P 1'
#
loop_
_entity.id
_entity.type
_entity.pdbx_description
1 polymer ?
#
loop_
_entity_poly.entity_id
_entity_poly.type
_entity_poly.pdbx_seq_one_letter_code
_entity_poly.pdbx_strand_id
1 'polypeptide(L)'
;MQAGAMQGLVIKNLVKEYVPGKPVLRGINLAIAPQGITAVIGPSGTGKSTLLRCINRLVEPTAGEILLNGQDLVPLRGRGLRIARRRIGMVFQEYNLVERLSVMENVLSGRLGYVSLWQAWMRRYPEADIARAFSLLDAVGLPEQATRRADALSGGQRQRVGIARALMQQPELLLADEPTSSLDPRTAVEIMELMTGLSTSANVPLVVNIHNVDLARRFAQRIIGMAEGEIVFDGSPEDLQAEHLRQIYGGEDWL
;
A
#
# COMPACT_ATOMS: atom_id res chain seq x y z
N MET A 1 -8.65 32.39 -12.20
CA MET A 1 -9.13 31.03 -12.02
C MET A 1 -7.95 30.23 -11.51
N GLN A 2 -7.86 29.99 -10.22
CA GLN A 2 -6.85 29.13 -9.62
C GLN A 2 -7.22 27.70 -10.02
N ALA A 3 -6.36 27.02 -10.78
CA ALA A 3 -6.42 25.59 -10.96
C ALA A 3 -6.29 24.95 -9.58
N GLY A 4 -7.37 24.39 -9.05
CA GLY A 4 -7.38 23.61 -7.84
C GLY A 4 -6.31 22.53 -7.97
N ALA A 5 -5.29 22.60 -7.13
CA ALA A 5 -4.26 21.57 -7.09
C ALA A 5 -4.98 20.22 -6.88
N MET A 6 -4.89 19.33 -7.85
CA MET A 6 -5.32 17.94 -7.67
C MET A 6 -4.44 17.35 -6.56
N GLN A 7 -4.99 17.32 -5.35
CA GLN A 7 -4.39 16.64 -4.23
C GLN A 7 -4.55 15.13 -4.52
N GLY A 8 -3.49 14.37 -4.37
CA GLY A 8 -3.50 12.94 -4.64
C GLY A 8 -2.17 12.47 -5.22
N LEU A 9 -2.16 11.27 -5.81
CA LEU A 9 -1.01 10.70 -6.48
C LEU A 9 -1.16 10.86 -7.99
N VAL A 10 -0.12 11.37 -8.66
CA VAL A 10 -0.05 11.45 -10.12
C VAL A 10 1.24 10.80 -10.60
N ILE A 11 1.14 9.88 -11.52
CA ILE A 11 2.25 9.17 -12.15
C ILE A 11 2.26 9.53 -13.62
N LYS A 12 3.44 9.90 -14.17
CA LYS A 12 3.60 10.26 -15.57
C LYS A 12 4.74 9.49 -16.20
N ASN A 13 4.41 8.75 -17.28
CA ASN A 13 5.37 8.01 -18.10
C ASN A 13 6.36 7.17 -17.27
N LEU A 14 5.85 6.49 -16.23
CA LEU A 14 6.68 5.70 -15.32
C LEU A 14 7.20 4.46 -16.02
N VAL A 15 8.52 4.36 -16.12
CA VAL A 15 9.23 3.19 -16.66
C VAL A 15 10.07 2.55 -15.58
N LYS A 16 10.06 1.23 -15.53
CA LYS A 16 10.99 0.44 -14.71
C LYS A 16 11.57 -0.70 -15.50
N GLU A 17 12.89 -0.73 -15.56
CA GLU A 17 13.69 -1.84 -16.07
C GLU A 17 14.56 -2.38 -14.92
N TYR A 18 14.59 -3.70 -14.76
CA TYR A 18 15.59 -4.37 -13.92
C TYR A 18 16.79 -4.83 -14.74
N VAL A 19 16.53 -5.12 -16.02
CA VAL A 19 17.55 -5.45 -17.04
C VAL A 19 17.36 -4.45 -18.18
N PRO A 20 18.42 -3.78 -18.64
CA PRO A 20 18.34 -2.83 -19.75
C PRO A 20 17.62 -3.41 -20.96
N GLY A 21 16.68 -2.65 -21.52
CA GLY A 21 15.87 -3.06 -22.68
C GLY A 21 14.73 -4.05 -22.35
N LYS A 22 14.51 -4.40 -21.08
CA LYS A 22 13.39 -5.25 -20.64
C LYS A 22 12.52 -4.52 -19.60
N PRO A 23 11.66 -3.61 -20.04
CA PRO A 23 10.80 -2.86 -19.11
C PRO A 23 9.72 -3.76 -18.50
N VAL A 24 9.62 -3.68 -17.15
CA VAL A 24 8.55 -4.28 -16.36
C VAL A 24 7.38 -3.31 -16.22
N LEU A 25 7.65 -1.98 -16.24
CA LEU A 25 6.64 -0.94 -16.37
C LEU A 25 6.96 -0.15 -17.64
N ARG A 26 5.94 0.01 -18.50
CA ARG A 26 6.10 0.52 -19.87
C ARG A 26 5.40 1.87 -20.05
N GLY A 27 5.83 2.91 -19.31
CA GLY A 27 5.28 4.25 -19.46
C GLY A 27 3.92 4.43 -18.78
N ILE A 28 3.76 3.94 -17.56
CA ILE A 28 2.53 4.05 -16.78
C ILE A 28 2.16 5.50 -16.57
N ASN A 29 0.92 5.84 -16.93
CA ASN A 29 0.27 7.11 -16.62
C ASN A 29 -0.95 6.83 -15.74
N LEU A 30 -1.00 7.40 -14.53
CA LEU A 30 -2.06 7.13 -13.56
C LEU A 30 -2.25 8.33 -12.63
N ALA A 31 -3.49 8.71 -12.37
CA ALA A 31 -3.84 9.68 -11.34
C ALA A 31 -4.77 9.02 -10.32
N ILE A 32 -4.41 9.02 -9.04
CA ILE A 32 -5.23 8.52 -7.93
C ILE A 32 -5.80 9.71 -7.18
N ALA A 33 -7.11 9.69 -6.96
CA ALA A 33 -7.80 10.71 -6.18
C ALA A 33 -7.29 10.74 -4.72
N PRO A 34 -7.44 11.88 -4.00
CA PRO A 34 -6.98 12.00 -2.61
C PRO A 34 -7.82 11.20 -1.61
N GLN A 35 -8.81 10.48 -2.08
CA GLN A 35 -9.74 9.67 -1.29
C GLN A 35 -10.15 8.42 -2.07
N GLY A 36 -10.69 7.44 -1.35
CA GLY A 36 -11.25 6.23 -1.93
C GLY A 36 -10.24 5.10 -2.05
N ILE A 37 -10.75 3.98 -2.56
CA ILE A 37 -10.03 2.71 -2.65
C ILE A 37 -9.87 2.37 -4.13
N THR A 38 -8.62 2.25 -4.56
CA THR A 38 -8.25 1.82 -5.91
C THR A 38 -7.61 0.44 -5.85
N ALA A 39 -8.22 -0.54 -6.50
CA ALA A 39 -7.63 -1.87 -6.66
C ALA A 39 -6.79 -1.92 -7.94
N VAL A 40 -5.62 -2.54 -7.87
CA VAL A 40 -4.79 -2.89 -9.01
C VAL A 40 -4.87 -4.39 -9.21
N ILE A 41 -5.37 -4.85 -10.36
CA ILE A 41 -5.55 -6.26 -10.71
C ILE A 41 -4.72 -6.66 -11.94
N GLY A 42 -4.51 -7.95 -12.13
CA GLY A 42 -3.81 -8.53 -13.28
C GLY A 42 -3.03 -9.79 -12.91
N PRO A 43 -2.51 -10.53 -13.89
CA PRO A 43 -1.73 -11.74 -13.66
C PRO A 43 -0.45 -11.49 -12.86
N SER A 44 0.14 -12.56 -12.34
CA SER A 44 1.46 -12.50 -11.72
C SER A 44 2.51 -12.04 -12.76
N GLY A 45 3.46 -11.21 -12.32
CA GLY A 45 4.54 -10.73 -13.20
C GLY A 45 4.20 -9.51 -14.06
N THR A 46 2.97 -8.98 -14.07
CA THR A 46 2.59 -7.79 -14.86
C THR A 46 3.13 -6.46 -14.33
N GLY A 47 3.85 -6.44 -13.20
CA GLY A 47 4.45 -5.23 -12.67
C GLY A 47 3.67 -4.55 -11.55
N LYS A 48 2.54 -5.08 -11.06
CA LYS A 48 1.71 -4.49 -9.98
C LYS A 48 2.50 -4.16 -8.72
N SER A 49 3.22 -5.14 -8.16
CA SER A 49 4.07 -4.93 -6.98
C SER A 49 5.22 -3.98 -7.28
N THR A 50 5.77 -4.01 -8.49
CA THR A 50 6.79 -3.07 -8.94
C THR A 50 6.24 -1.63 -8.98
N LEU A 51 5.01 -1.44 -9.46
CA LEU A 51 4.34 -0.14 -9.47
C LEU A 51 4.21 0.43 -8.04
N LEU A 52 3.65 -0.34 -7.11
CA LEU A 52 3.50 0.09 -5.71
C LEU A 52 4.86 0.39 -5.06
N ARG A 53 5.87 -0.45 -5.32
CA ARG A 53 7.23 -0.25 -4.79
C ARG A 53 7.96 0.94 -5.44
N CYS A 54 7.65 1.30 -6.68
CA CYS A 54 8.14 2.54 -7.30
C CYS A 54 7.46 3.76 -6.67
N ILE A 55 6.15 3.73 -6.40
CA ILE A 55 5.43 4.81 -5.73
C ILE A 55 6.06 5.12 -4.36
N ASN A 56 6.33 4.09 -3.56
CA ASN A 56 7.01 4.25 -2.25
C ASN A 56 8.54 4.43 -2.39
N ARG A 57 9.08 4.44 -3.61
CA ARG A 57 10.51 4.55 -3.87
C ARG A 57 11.35 3.46 -3.18
N LEU A 58 10.76 2.31 -2.86
CA LEU A 58 11.50 1.09 -2.47
C LEU A 58 12.24 0.51 -3.68
N VAL A 59 11.69 0.69 -4.87
CA VAL A 59 12.32 0.41 -6.15
C VAL A 59 12.50 1.75 -6.87
N GLU A 60 13.72 2.03 -7.34
CA GLU A 60 14.01 3.22 -8.14
C GLU A 60 13.37 3.07 -9.52
N PRO A 61 12.53 4.01 -9.98
CA PRO A 61 12.08 4.04 -11.36
C PRO A 61 13.27 4.31 -12.30
N THR A 62 13.17 3.80 -13.52
CA THR A 62 14.18 4.07 -14.58
C THR A 62 13.93 5.43 -15.22
N ALA A 63 12.66 5.80 -15.42
CA ALA A 63 12.23 7.10 -15.95
C ALA A 63 10.81 7.42 -15.48
N GLY A 64 10.38 8.66 -15.70
CA GLY A 64 9.05 9.17 -15.38
C GLY A 64 9.01 9.98 -14.11
N GLU A 65 7.80 10.42 -13.72
CA GLU A 65 7.54 11.26 -12.56
C GLU A 65 6.54 10.57 -11.63
N ILE A 66 6.70 10.77 -10.32
CA ILE A 66 5.75 10.35 -9.28
C ILE A 66 5.48 11.53 -8.37
N LEU A 67 4.32 12.16 -8.52
CA LEU A 67 3.92 13.32 -7.73
C LEU A 67 2.94 12.91 -6.63
N LEU A 68 3.28 13.16 -5.37
CA LEU A 68 2.37 13.05 -4.24
C LEU A 68 2.01 14.46 -3.75
N ASN A 69 0.75 14.83 -3.87
CA ASN A 69 0.26 16.18 -3.56
C ASN A 69 1.14 17.29 -4.21
N GLY A 70 1.49 17.09 -5.49
CA GLY A 70 2.27 18.04 -6.29
C GLY A 70 3.78 17.97 -6.09
N GLN A 71 4.28 17.20 -5.11
CA GLN A 71 5.73 17.01 -4.92
C GLN A 71 6.23 15.81 -5.71
N ASP A 72 7.17 16.01 -6.63
CA ASP A 72 7.83 14.90 -7.31
C ASP A 72 8.76 14.15 -6.36
N LEU A 73 8.55 12.85 -6.26
CA LEU A 73 9.30 11.94 -5.38
C LEU A 73 10.56 11.38 -6.08
N VAL A 74 10.61 11.39 -7.42
CA VAL A 74 11.69 10.74 -8.18
C VAL A 74 13.06 11.38 -7.97
N PRO A 75 13.23 12.72 -7.95
CA PRO A 75 14.53 13.34 -7.73
C PRO A 75 15.00 13.29 -6.26
N LEU A 76 14.11 12.95 -5.31
CA LEU A 76 14.45 12.98 -3.89
C LEU A 76 15.50 11.92 -3.52
N ARG A 77 16.44 12.30 -2.66
CA ARG A 77 17.50 11.45 -2.12
C ARG A 77 17.68 11.69 -0.61
N GLY A 78 18.33 10.77 0.08
CA GLY A 78 18.75 10.93 1.47
C GLY A 78 17.63 11.35 2.43
N ARG A 79 17.79 12.50 3.08
CA ARG A 79 16.83 13.05 4.04
C ARG A 79 15.48 13.39 3.38
N GLY A 80 15.48 13.95 2.17
CA GLY A 80 14.27 14.31 1.44
C GLY A 80 13.42 13.09 1.13
N LEU A 81 14.03 12.02 0.62
CA LEU A 81 13.33 10.76 0.35
C LEU A 81 12.79 10.10 1.63
N ARG A 82 13.52 10.15 2.73
CA ARG A 82 13.06 9.64 4.02
C ARG A 82 11.83 10.40 4.52
N ILE A 83 11.79 11.72 4.35
CA ILE A 83 10.64 12.55 4.70
C ILE A 83 9.44 12.19 3.80
N ALA A 84 9.65 12.05 2.50
CA ALA A 84 8.58 11.65 1.57
C ALA A 84 7.99 10.28 1.91
N ARG A 85 8.83 9.29 2.24
CA ARG A 85 8.38 7.95 2.64
C ARG A 85 7.55 7.93 3.92
N ARG A 86 7.68 8.90 4.82
CA ARG A 86 6.80 9.00 6.00
C ARG A 86 5.35 9.26 5.62
N ARG A 87 5.12 9.89 4.47
CA ARG A 87 3.80 10.25 3.97
C ARG A 87 3.10 9.08 3.26
N ILE A 88 3.80 7.96 3.06
CA ILE A 88 3.27 6.77 2.37
C ILE A 88 3.35 5.58 3.32
N GLY A 89 2.22 5.12 3.80
CA GLY A 89 2.12 3.87 4.54
C GLY A 89 2.17 2.68 3.58
N MET A 90 2.80 1.58 3.97
CA MET A 90 2.84 0.38 3.15
C MET A 90 2.57 -0.87 3.96
N VAL A 91 1.59 -1.64 3.51
CA VAL A 91 1.23 -2.97 3.99
C VAL A 91 1.81 -3.98 3.01
N PHE A 92 2.56 -4.96 3.51
CA PHE A 92 3.30 -5.93 2.70
C PHE A 92 2.64 -7.30 2.75
N GLN A 93 2.85 -8.10 1.72
CA GLN A 93 2.41 -9.48 1.61
C GLN A 93 2.96 -10.38 2.73
N GLU A 94 4.26 -10.28 3.03
CA GLU A 94 4.94 -11.08 4.07
C GLU A 94 4.97 -10.36 5.43
N TYR A 95 4.04 -9.46 5.69
CA TYR A 95 3.90 -8.68 6.94
C TYR A 95 5.11 -7.78 7.24
N ASN A 96 6.34 -8.20 6.94
CA ASN A 96 7.62 -7.52 7.23
C ASN A 96 7.74 -7.07 8.70
N LEU A 97 7.25 -7.87 9.62
CA LEU A 97 7.40 -7.62 11.05
C LEU A 97 8.77 -8.11 11.53
N VAL A 98 9.29 -7.43 12.55
CA VAL A 98 10.45 -7.94 13.26
C VAL A 98 9.95 -8.99 14.27
N GLU A 99 10.13 -10.25 13.95
CA GLU A 99 9.51 -11.39 14.64
C GLU A 99 9.79 -11.43 16.14
N ARG A 100 11.02 -11.08 16.54
CA ARG A 100 11.46 -11.10 17.95
C ARG A 100 10.99 -9.90 18.77
N LEU A 101 10.48 -8.85 18.12
CA LEU A 101 9.91 -7.70 18.81
C LEU A 101 8.45 -7.97 19.19
N SER A 102 7.98 -7.24 20.21
CA SER A 102 6.58 -7.24 20.59
C SER A 102 5.71 -6.59 19.51
N VAL A 103 4.41 -6.85 19.58
CA VAL A 103 3.39 -6.21 18.73
C VAL A 103 3.48 -4.69 18.85
N MET A 104 3.54 -4.15 20.09
CA MET A 104 3.68 -2.73 20.35
C MET A 104 4.93 -2.14 19.68
N GLU A 105 6.08 -2.80 19.82
CA GLU A 105 7.33 -2.34 19.22
C GLU A 105 7.26 -2.36 17.68
N ASN A 106 6.60 -3.35 17.08
CA ASN A 106 6.37 -3.39 15.64
C ASN A 106 5.48 -2.22 15.18
N VAL A 107 4.39 -1.91 15.89
CA VAL A 107 3.53 -0.76 15.57
C VAL A 107 4.30 0.55 15.71
N LEU A 108 5.00 0.75 16.85
CA LEU A 108 5.82 1.94 17.11
C LEU A 108 6.95 2.13 16.09
N SER A 109 7.44 1.04 15.47
CA SER A 109 8.44 1.14 14.40
C SER A 109 7.97 2.01 13.22
N GLY A 110 6.66 2.16 12.99
CA GLY A 110 6.11 3.12 12.03
C GLY A 110 6.50 4.58 12.30
N ARG A 111 6.91 4.90 13.55
CA ARG A 111 7.38 6.25 13.93
C ARG A 111 8.89 6.43 13.87
N LEU A 112 9.67 5.41 13.49
CA LEU A 112 11.13 5.50 13.40
C LEU A 112 11.61 6.63 12.50
N GLY A 113 10.83 7.00 11.50
CA GLY A 113 11.12 8.13 10.64
C GLY A 113 11.02 9.49 11.34
N TYR A 114 10.36 9.62 12.49
CA TYR A 114 10.01 10.86 13.18
C TYR A 114 10.81 11.12 14.44
N VAL A 115 11.40 10.09 15.01
CA VAL A 115 12.24 10.16 16.21
C VAL A 115 13.72 10.24 15.86
N SER A 116 14.55 10.72 16.78
CA SER A 116 16.00 10.73 16.61
C SER A 116 16.57 9.32 16.69
N LEU A 117 17.77 9.11 16.14
CA LEU A 117 18.45 7.81 16.23
C LEU A 117 18.66 7.37 17.70
N TRP A 118 18.94 8.30 18.58
CA TRP A 118 19.09 8.03 20.02
C TRP A 118 17.76 7.54 20.65
N GLN A 119 16.67 8.23 20.37
CA GLN A 119 15.34 7.83 20.85
C GLN A 119 14.93 6.46 20.31
N ALA A 120 15.18 6.22 19.00
CA ALA A 120 14.92 4.94 18.37
C ALA A 120 15.74 3.81 19.03
N TRP A 121 17.03 4.04 19.27
CA TRP A 121 17.91 3.06 19.91
C TRP A 121 17.52 2.75 21.36
N MET A 122 17.15 3.82 22.12
CA MET A 122 16.68 3.69 23.51
C MET A 122 15.21 3.24 23.60
N ARG A 123 14.52 3.01 22.47
CA ARG A 123 13.08 2.69 22.38
C ARG A 123 12.19 3.70 23.14
N ARG A 124 12.63 4.96 23.17
CA ARG A 124 11.92 6.07 23.82
C ARG A 124 11.07 6.81 22.81
N TYR A 125 9.78 6.51 22.80
CA TYR A 125 8.79 7.19 21.96
C TYR A 125 8.03 8.24 22.79
N PRO A 126 7.56 9.35 22.16
CA PRO A 126 6.64 10.28 22.78
C PRO A 126 5.39 9.58 23.32
N GLU A 127 4.84 10.08 24.43
CA GLU A 127 3.62 9.51 25.03
C GLU A 127 2.45 9.51 24.04
N ALA A 128 2.32 10.58 23.22
CA ALA A 128 1.31 10.66 22.17
C ALA A 128 1.43 9.53 21.13
N ASP A 129 2.68 9.12 20.77
CA ASP A 129 2.90 8.00 19.85
C ASP A 129 2.53 6.66 20.52
N ILE A 130 2.82 6.50 21.81
CA ILE A 130 2.44 5.30 22.58
C ILE A 130 0.92 5.20 22.69
N ALA A 131 0.24 6.28 23.05
CA ALA A 131 -1.23 6.33 23.13
C ALA A 131 -1.88 6.02 21.77
N ARG A 132 -1.33 6.58 20.68
CA ARG A 132 -1.78 6.28 19.33
C ARG A 132 -1.57 4.82 18.96
N ALA A 133 -0.45 4.22 19.34
CA ALA A 133 -0.20 2.79 19.07
C ALA A 133 -1.22 1.89 19.77
N PHE A 134 -1.61 2.19 21.03
CA PHE A 134 -2.70 1.49 21.72
C PHE A 134 -4.04 1.67 20.99
N SER A 135 -4.39 2.89 20.58
CA SER A 135 -5.62 3.14 19.83
C SER A 135 -5.65 2.37 18.50
N LEU A 136 -4.53 2.26 17.81
CA LEU A 136 -4.42 1.48 16.58
C LEU A 136 -4.53 -0.02 16.85
N LEU A 137 -3.94 -0.52 17.93
CA LEU A 137 -4.08 -1.93 18.32
C LEU A 137 -5.53 -2.28 18.67
N ASP A 138 -6.24 -1.38 19.35
CA ASP A 138 -7.67 -1.52 19.59
C ASP A 138 -8.46 -1.53 18.27
N ALA A 139 -8.21 -0.59 17.38
CA ALA A 139 -8.85 -0.48 16.07
C ALA A 139 -8.64 -1.71 15.17
N VAL A 140 -7.49 -2.39 15.28
CA VAL A 140 -7.24 -3.64 14.54
C VAL A 140 -7.67 -4.90 15.32
N GLY A 141 -8.29 -4.75 16.50
CA GLY A 141 -8.80 -5.85 17.31
C GLY A 141 -7.72 -6.68 18.00
N LEU A 142 -6.61 -6.04 18.41
CA LEU A 142 -5.47 -6.69 19.07
C LEU A 142 -5.03 -5.96 20.38
N PRO A 143 -5.94 -5.41 21.20
CA PRO A 143 -5.54 -4.62 22.38
C PRO A 143 -4.74 -5.43 23.40
N GLU A 144 -5.09 -6.70 23.60
CA GLU A 144 -4.44 -7.58 24.59
C GLU A 144 -3.12 -8.18 24.10
N GLN A 145 -2.80 -8.02 22.81
CA GLN A 145 -1.62 -8.63 22.20
C GLN A 145 -0.37 -7.74 22.25
N ALA A 146 -0.48 -6.52 22.81
CA ALA A 146 0.56 -5.49 22.76
C ALA A 146 1.96 -5.97 23.18
N THR A 147 2.03 -6.81 24.21
CA THR A 147 3.29 -7.32 24.77
C THR A 147 3.75 -8.65 24.16
N ARG A 148 2.88 -9.33 23.36
CA ARG A 148 3.27 -10.59 22.71
C ARG A 148 4.28 -10.35 21.59
N ARG A 149 5.14 -11.33 21.37
CA ARG A 149 6.08 -11.32 20.24
C ARG A 149 5.33 -11.57 18.93
N ALA A 150 5.82 -10.95 17.85
CA ALA A 150 5.19 -11.06 16.54
C ALA A 150 5.24 -12.50 15.96
N ASP A 151 6.27 -13.29 16.29
CA ASP A 151 6.39 -14.69 15.86
C ASP A 151 5.34 -15.62 16.52
N ALA A 152 4.74 -15.21 17.65
CA ALA A 152 3.69 -15.97 18.34
C ALA A 152 2.26 -15.68 17.81
N LEU A 153 2.13 -14.86 16.77
CA LEU A 153 0.85 -14.46 16.18
C LEU A 153 0.46 -15.34 14.98
N SER A 154 -0.85 -15.49 14.74
CA SER A 154 -1.37 -16.06 13.50
C SER A 154 -1.11 -15.14 12.29
N GLY A 155 -1.21 -15.65 11.05
CA GLY A 155 -1.04 -14.88 9.83
C GLY A 155 -1.94 -13.64 9.78
N GLY A 156 -3.24 -13.79 10.05
CA GLY A 156 -4.19 -12.68 10.10
C GLY A 156 -3.86 -11.66 11.18
N GLN A 157 -3.41 -12.10 12.36
CA GLN A 157 -2.95 -11.20 13.43
C GLN A 157 -1.70 -10.42 13.01
N ARG A 158 -0.71 -11.08 12.37
CA ARG A 158 0.48 -10.40 11.84
C ARG A 158 0.11 -9.34 10.80
N GLN A 159 -0.87 -9.64 9.93
CA GLN A 159 -1.36 -8.68 8.95
C GLN A 159 -2.01 -7.45 9.60
N ARG A 160 -2.83 -7.65 10.64
CA ARG A 160 -3.42 -6.57 11.43
C ARG A 160 -2.35 -5.67 12.08
N VAL A 161 -1.28 -6.25 12.60
CA VAL A 161 -0.11 -5.49 13.11
C VAL A 161 0.58 -4.70 11.99
N GLY A 162 0.75 -5.28 10.81
CA GLY A 162 1.30 -4.61 9.63
C GLY A 162 0.47 -3.39 9.21
N ILE A 163 -0.87 -3.51 9.24
CA ILE A 163 -1.81 -2.40 8.97
C ILE A 163 -1.67 -1.31 10.04
N ALA A 164 -1.68 -1.66 11.32
CA ALA A 164 -1.50 -0.71 12.42
C ALA A 164 -0.16 0.04 12.30
N ARG A 165 0.94 -0.65 11.97
CA ARG A 165 2.25 -0.04 11.74
C ARG A 165 2.24 0.94 10.56
N ALA A 166 1.56 0.61 9.45
CA ALA A 166 1.46 1.50 8.31
C ALA A 166 0.67 2.78 8.65
N LEU A 167 -0.45 2.65 9.38
CA LEU A 167 -1.27 3.78 9.83
C LEU A 167 -0.60 4.60 10.96
N MET A 168 0.32 3.99 11.71
CA MET A 168 1.11 4.68 12.73
C MET A 168 1.95 5.82 12.14
N GLN A 169 2.32 5.76 10.86
CA GLN A 169 3.03 6.82 10.14
C GLN A 169 2.18 8.08 9.93
N GLN A 170 0.85 8.02 10.09
CA GLN A 170 -0.10 9.06 9.67
C GLN A 170 0.09 9.40 8.18
N PRO A 171 -0.06 8.41 7.30
CA PRO A 171 0.24 8.57 5.89
C PRO A 171 -0.81 9.44 5.18
N GLU A 172 -0.40 10.03 4.06
CA GLU A 172 -1.27 10.71 3.10
C GLU A 172 -1.72 9.77 1.96
N LEU A 173 -1.07 8.60 1.86
CA LEU A 173 -1.38 7.53 0.91
C LEU A 173 -1.07 6.19 1.57
N LEU A 174 -2.00 5.25 1.52
CA LEU A 174 -1.80 3.87 1.95
C LEU A 174 -1.65 2.97 0.73
N LEU A 175 -0.57 2.21 0.68
CA LEU A 175 -0.32 1.19 -0.32
C LEU A 175 -0.41 -0.19 0.33
N ALA A 176 -1.00 -1.16 -0.37
CA ALA A 176 -1.05 -2.54 0.09
C ALA A 176 -0.69 -3.50 -1.04
N ASP A 177 0.43 -4.20 -0.88
CA ASP A 177 0.95 -5.15 -1.86
C ASP A 177 0.52 -6.56 -1.46
N GLU A 178 -0.52 -7.10 -2.09
CA GLU A 178 -1.11 -8.42 -1.86
C GLU A 178 -1.41 -8.73 -0.38
N PRO A 179 -2.16 -7.87 0.33
CA PRO A 179 -2.32 -7.97 1.79
C PRO A 179 -3.08 -9.22 2.25
N THR A 180 -3.65 -9.98 1.34
CA THR A 180 -4.52 -11.13 1.64
C THR A 180 -4.06 -12.45 1.02
N SER A 181 -2.97 -12.45 0.25
CA SER A 181 -2.53 -13.62 -0.55
C SER A 181 -2.16 -14.87 0.27
N SER A 182 -1.73 -14.68 1.52
CA SER A 182 -1.32 -15.78 2.42
C SER A 182 -2.40 -16.17 3.45
N LEU A 183 -3.63 -15.67 3.25
CA LEU A 183 -4.73 -15.84 4.22
C LEU A 183 -5.84 -16.71 3.63
N ASP A 184 -6.58 -17.38 4.49
CA ASP A 184 -7.81 -18.07 4.08
C ASP A 184 -8.87 -17.05 3.61
N PRO A 185 -9.87 -17.49 2.80
CA PRO A 185 -10.84 -16.58 2.19
C PRO A 185 -11.63 -15.73 3.18
N ARG A 186 -11.99 -16.28 4.36
CA ARG A 186 -12.72 -15.55 5.38
C ARG A 186 -11.86 -14.45 6.00
N THR A 187 -10.66 -14.80 6.43
CA THR A 187 -9.70 -13.84 6.98
C THR A 187 -9.33 -12.78 5.96
N ALA A 188 -9.21 -13.14 4.66
CA ALA A 188 -8.96 -12.18 3.59
C ALA A 188 -10.04 -11.10 3.50
N VAL A 189 -11.33 -11.47 3.59
CA VAL A 189 -12.44 -10.53 3.63
C VAL A 189 -12.35 -9.64 4.87
N GLU A 190 -12.13 -10.22 6.07
CA GLU A 190 -11.99 -9.46 7.32
C GLU A 190 -10.85 -8.44 7.28
N ILE A 191 -9.71 -8.79 6.69
CA ILE A 191 -8.57 -7.88 6.50
C ILE A 191 -8.89 -6.75 5.52
N MET A 192 -9.62 -7.05 4.43
CA MET A 192 -10.04 -6.03 3.48
C MET A 192 -11.05 -5.07 4.13
N GLU A 193 -12.05 -5.57 4.86
CA GLU A 193 -13.02 -4.74 5.61
C GLU A 193 -12.33 -3.83 6.61
N LEU A 194 -11.39 -4.38 7.39
CA LEU A 194 -10.61 -3.61 8.35
C LEU A 194 -9.81 -2.50 7.67
N MET A 195 -9.06 -2.84 6.63
CA MET A 195 -8.15 -1.92 5.97
C MET A 195 -8.92 -0.80 5.25
N THR A 196 -10.01 -1.14 4.56
CA THR A 196 -10.86 -0.18 3.88
C THR A 196 -11.60 0.73 4.88
N GLY A 197 -12.11 0.18 5.97
CA GLY A 197 -12.74 0.94 7.04
C GLY A 197 -11.79 1.93 7.70
N LEU A 198 -10.58 1.51 8.04
CA LEU A 198 -9.56 2.37 8.65
C LEU A 198 -9.06 3.46 7.68
N SER A 199 -8.87 3.12 6.39
CA SER A 199 -8.50 4.07 5.33
C SER A 199 -9.57 5.15 5.17
N THR A 200 -10.83 4.76 5.10
CA THR A 200 -11.98 5.68 4.99
C THR A 200 -12.11 6.57 6.23
N SER A 201 -12.04 5.99 7.43
CA SER A 201 -12.13 6.74 8.69
C SER A 201 -11.00 7.75 8.88
N ALA A 202 -9.79 7.40 8.40
CA ALA A 202 -8.63 8.28 8.43
C ALA A 202 -8.61 9.29 7.26
N ASN A 203 -9.55 9.19 6.31
CA ASN A 203 -9.58 9.97 5.06
C ASN A 203 -8.26 9.88 4.28
N VAL A 204 -7.71 8.67 4.18
CA VAL A 204 -6.47 8.37 3.47
C VAL A 204 -6.79 7.49 2.25
N PRO A 205 -6.38 7.87 1.03
CA PRO A 205 -6.59 7.00 -0.14
C PRO A 205 -5.80 5.70 0.00
N LEU A 206 -6.43 4.60 -0.43
CA LEU A 206 -5.84 3.26 -0.44
C LEU A 206 -5.64 2.78 -1.88
N VAL A 207 -4.42 2.39 -2.21
CA VAL A 207 -4.12 1.65 -3.44
C VAL A 207 -3.71 0.23 -3.05
N VAL A 208 -4.48 -0.75 -3.49
CA VAL A 208 -4.27 -2.14 -3.10
C VAL A 208 -4.09 -3.04 -4.33
N ASN A 209 -3.00 -3.80 -4.34
CA ASN A 209 -2.77 -4.87 -5.30
C ASN A 209 -3.51 -6.12 -4.83
N ILE A 210 -4.46 -6.61 -5.63
CA ILE A 210 -5.33 -7.75 -5.31
C ILE A 210 -5.34 -8.73 -6.49
N HIS A 211 -5.13 -10.02 -6.22
CA HIS A 211 -5.28 -11.07 -7.24
C HIS A 211 -6.73 -11.49 -7.47
N ASN A 212 -7.54 -11.44 -6.42
CA ASN A 212 -8.93 -11.86 -6.47
C ASN A 212 -9.82 -10.72 -7.00
N VAL A 213 -10.41 -10.93 -8.18
CA VAL A 213 -11.27 -9.94 -8.85
C VAL A 213 -12.54 -9.66 -8.04
N ASP A 214 -13.12 -10.66 -7.37
CA ASP A 214 -14.34 -10.48 -6.57
C ASP A 214 -14.08 -9.59 -5.34
N LEU A 215 -12.93 -9.75 -4.69
CA LEU A 215 -12.51 -8.83 -3.62
C LEU A 215 -12.30 -7.41 -4.17
N ALA A 216 -11.68 -7.27 -5.35
CA ALA A 216 -11.51 -5.97 -5.97
C ALA A 216 -12.85 -5.31 -6.26
N ARG A 217 -13.81 -6.05 -6.85
CA ARG A 217 -15.18 -5.55 -7.11
C ARG A 217 -15.93 -5.17 -5.85
N ARG A 218 -15.76 -5.94 -4.77
CA ARG A 218 -16.48 -5.72 -3.52
C ARG A 218 -16.00 -4.49 -2.77
N PHE A 219 -14.70 -4.20 -2.79
CA PHE A 219 -14.10 -3.21 -1.89
C PHE A 219 -13.61 -1.94 -2.57
N ALA A 220 -13.30 -1.96 -3.87
CA ALA A 220 -12.77 -0.80 -4.55
C ALA A 220 -13.89 0.05 -5.18
N GLN A 221 -13.64 1.36 -5.26
CA GLN A 221 -14.42 2.30 -6.06
C GLN A 221 -13.84 2.47 -7.46
N ARG A 222 -12.58 2.09 -7.66
CA ARG A 222 -11.90 2.13 -8.95
C ARG A 222 -11.00 0.93 -9.09
N ILE A 223 -10.97 0.36 -10.29
CA ILE A 223 -10.14 -0.79 -10.62
C ILE A 223 -9.21 -0.41 -11.77
N ILE A 224 -7.92 -0.69 -11.58
CA ILE A 224 -6.87 -0.56 -12.58
C ILE A 224 -6.44 -1.98 -12.99
N GLY A 225 -6.67 -2.33 -14.26
CA GLY A 225 -6.21 -3.59 -14.83
C GLY A 225 -4.86 -3.44 -15.50
N MET A 226 -3.89 -4.27 -15.11
CA MET A 226 -2.54 -4.28 -15.68
C MET A 226 -2.27 -5.56 -16.45
N ALA A 227 -1.73 -5.42 -17.65
CA ALA A 227 -1.19 -6.50 -18.47
C ALA A 227 0.15 -6.06 -19.06
N GLU A 228 1.13 -6.95 -19.14
CA GLU A 228 2.44 -6.73 -19.78
C GLU A 228 3.17 -5.41 -19.44
N GLY A 229 2.96 -4.91 -18.22
CA GLY A 229 3.60 -3.67 -17.74
C GLY A 229 2.86 -2.40 -18.15
N GLU A 230 1.66 -2.50 -18.67
CA GLU A 230 0.79 -1.38 -19.10
C GLU A 230 -0.55 -1.40 -18.37
N ILE A 231 -1.25 -0.26 -18.31
CA ILE A 231 -2.62 -0.17 -17.86
C ILE A 231 -3.52 -0.43 -19.07
N VAL A 232 -4.32 -1.51 -19.01
CA VAL A 232 -5.26 -1.90 -20.06
C VAL A 232 -6.72 -1.66 -19.68
N PHE A 233 -6.99 -1.41 -18.41
CA PHE A 233 -8.30 -1.05 -17.88
C PHE A 233 -8.19 -0.01 -16.78
N ASP A 234 -9.07 0.96 -16.75
CA ASP A 234 -9.20 1.99 -15.72
C ASP A 234 -10.66 2.43 -15.64
N GLY A 235 -11.37 1.99 -14.61
CA GLY A 235 -12.80 2.26 -14.49
C GLY A 235 -13.39 1.85 -13.14
N SER A 236 -14.72 1.98 -13.02
CA SER A 236 -15.45 1.50 -11.85
C SER A 236 -15.57 -0.04 -11.84
N PRO A 237 -15.88 -0.67 -10.70
CA PRO A 237 -16.15 -2.12 -10.64
C PRO A 237 -17.28 -2.56 -11.58
N GLU A 238 -18.28 -1.70 -11.80
CA GLU A 238 -19.42 -1.94 -12.69
C GLU A 238 -19.02 -1.95 -14.17
N ASP A 239 -18.00 -1.17 -14.54
CA ASP A 239 -17.48 -1.10 -15.91
C ASP A 239 -16.59 -2.29 -16.27
N LEU A 240 -16.15 -3.09 -15.26
CA LEU A 240 -15.27 -4.23 -15.49
C LEU A 240 -16.06 -5.42 -16.09
N GLN A 241 -16.11 -5.50 -17.41
CA GLN A 241 -16.79 -6.55 -18.15
C GLN A 241 -15.87 -7.73 -18.46
N ALA A 242 -16.45 -8.86 -18.93
CA ALA A 242 -15.70 -10.07 -19.31
C ALA A 242 -14.63 -9.79 -20.39
N GLU A 243 -14.89 -8.86 -21.29
CA GLU A 243 -13.93 -8.44 -22.32
C GLU A 243 -12.66 -7.82 -21.70
N HIS A 244 -12.84 -6.93 -20.71
CA HIS A 244 -11.72 -6.33 -19.98
C HIS A 244 -10.91 -7.36 -19.20
N LEU A 245 -11.60 -8.35 -18.60
CA LEU A 245 -10.92 -9.45 -17.92
C LEU A 245 -10.08 -10.29 -18.91
N ARG A 246 -10.56 -10.52 -20.13
CA ARG A 246 -9.77 -11.19 -21.18
C ARG A 246 -8.55 -10.36 -21.59
N GLN A 247 -8.66 -9.05 -21.69
CA GLN A 247 -7.52 -8.16 -21.96
C GLN A 247 -6.49 -8.18 -20.84
N ILE A 248 -6.96 -8.20 -19.59
CA ILE A 248 -6.09 -8.18 -18.40
C ILE A 248 -5.36 -9.52 -18.23
N TYR A 249 -6.10 -10.64 -18.34
CA TYR A 249 -5.58 -11.97 -17.94
C TYR A 249 -5.18 -12.86 -19.12
N GLY A 250 -5.63 -12.56 -20.34
CA GLY A 250 -5.28 -13.30 -21.55
C GLY A 250 -5.85 -14.73 -21.54
N GLY A 251 -6.99 -14.97 -22.23
CA GLY A 251 -7.53 -16.32 -22.44
C GLY A 251 -8.92 -16.58 -21.86
N GLU A 252 -9.48 -17.75 -22.21
CA GLU A 252 -10.86 -18.14 -21.85
C GLU A 252 -10.98 -18.80 -20.45
N ASP A 253 -9.89 -19.11 -19.76
CA ASP A 253 -9.84 -19.96 -18.57
C ASP A 253 -10.05 -19.20 -17.23
N TRP A 254 -10.72 -18.06 -17.23
CA TRP A 254 -10.90 -17.20 -16.04
C TRP A 254 -12.34 -17.10 -15.52
N LEU A 255 -13.24 -17.97 -15.98
CA LEU A 255 -14.63 -18.04 -15.52
C LEU A 255 -14.83 -19.19 -14.55
#